data_62646bc6f562366f1543f0515b1fc0c8
#
_entry.id   62646bc6f562366f1543f0515b1fc0c8
#
_cell.length_a   1.000
_cell.length_b   1.000
_cell.length_c   1.000
_cell.angle_alpha   90.00
_cell.angle_beta   90.00
_cell.angle_gamma   90.00
#
_symmetry.space_group_name_H-M   'P 1'
#
loop_
_entity.id
_entity.type
_entity.pdbx_description
1 polymer ?
#
loop_
_entity_poly.entity_id
_entity_poly.type
_entity_poly.pdbx_seq_one_letter_code
_entity_poly.pdbx_strand_id
1 'polypeptide(L)'
;MSLSTAALGIAAPPPSVPLETPAATSTGCLESGDGYLRANLGGAIDATIDWPNSGTRCQGEPKDEPPGVRLSFQRLGGGAPDLLFVFGITGVREGRPARATGVNLTVIVQGTNRIYGTLGDSRCTVDSLAQRPLKARGSYRVEARGFCTQPAHAVRGNDAVLVSTFEFAGLVTYDAQDSDAAPMTSR
;
A
#
# COMPACT_ATOMS: atom_id res chain seq x y z
N MET A 1 75.63 23.27 24.68
CA MET A 1 74.96 21.98 24.25
C MET A 1 73.61 21.94 24.88
N SER A 2 72.55 22.30 24.11
CA SER A 2 71.16 22.30 24.58
C SER A 2 70.43 21.14 23.90
N LEU A 3 69.89 20.23 24.70
CA LEU A 3 69.02 19.14 24.21
C LEU A 3 67.58 19.64 24.20
N SER A 4 66.99 19.64 22.99
CA SER A 4 65.57 19.87 22.83
C SER A 4 64.82 18.49 22.85
N THR A 5 63.94 18.40 23.83
CA THR A 5 63.02 17.22 23.94
C THR A 5 61.79 17.50 23.13
N ALA A 6 61.54 16.69 22.09
CA ALA A 6 60.30 16.73 21.31
C ALA A 6 59.23 15.83 21.98
N ALA A 7 58.07 16.41 22.32
CA ALA A 7 56.91 15.68 22.83
C ALA A 7 56.08 15.14 21.65
N LEU A 8 55.91 13.79 21.56
CA LEU A 8 54.96 13.18 20.67
C LEU A 8 53.53 13.31 21.23
N GLY A 9 52.68 14.06 20.53
CA GLY A 9 51.26 14.12 20.81
C GLY A 9 50.55 12.88 20.29
N ILE A 10 49.93 12.13 21.20
CA ILE A 10 49.07 10.99 20.86
C ILE A 10 47.68 11.54 20.47
N ALA A 11 47.29 11.40 19.22
CA ALA A 11 45.98 11.79 18.75
C ALA A 11 44.92 10.77 19.24
N ALA A 12 43.81 11.23 19.83
CA ALA A 12 42.69 10.40 20.26
C ALA A 12 41.94 9.83 19.04
N PRO A 13 41.44 8.60 19.12
CA PRO A 13 40.65 8.00 18.03
C PRO A 13 39.31 8.74 17.88
N PRO A 14 38.77 8.84 16.65
CA PRO A 14 37.48 9.46 16.41
C PRO A 14 36.31 8.66 17.04
N PRO A 15 35.22 9.33 17.45
CA PRO A 15 34.05 8.64 18.01
C PRO A 15 33.41 7.70 16.99
N SER A 16 33.18 6.49 17.43
CA SER A 16 32.45 5.46 16.61
C SER A 16 31.02 5.89 16.44
N VAL A 17 30.61 6.16 15.20
CA VAL A 17 29.21 6.39 14.82
C VAL A 17 28.48 5.04 14.97
N PRO A 18 27.35 4.95 15.70
CA PRO A 18 26.54 3.73 15.73
C PRO A 18 26.08 3.40 14.32
N LEU A 19 26.36 2.18 13.87
CA LEU A 19 25.81 1.65 12.65
C LEU A 19 24.29 1.50 12.87
N GLU A 20 23.49 2.39 12.29
CA GLU A 20 22.04 2.21 12.25
C GLU A 20 21.77 0.89 11.55
N THR A 21 21.26 -0.06 12.32
CA THR A 21 20.76 -1.34 11.79
C THR A 21 19.63 -1.01 10.80
N PRO A 22 19.74 -1.37 9.52
CA PRO A 22 18.66 -1.12 8.58
C PRO A 22 17.39 -1.79 9.12
N ALA A 23 16.30 -1.01 9.22
CA ALA A 23 14.99 -1.51 9.60
C ALA A 23 14.69 -2.73 8.73
N ALA A 24 14.35 -3.85 9.36
CA ALA A 24 14.03 -5.09 8.68
C ALA A 24 12.93 -4.79 7.67
N THR A 25 13.26 -4.85 6.38
CA THR A 25 12.30 -4.68 5.30
C THR A 25 11.31 -5.83 5.43
N SER A 26 10.09 -5.55 5.90
CA SER A 26 9.04 -6.56 6.00
C SER A 26 8.83 -7.15 4.60
N THR A 27 9.12 -8.43 4.43
CA THR A 27 9.02 -9.14 3.15
C THR A 27 7.58 -9.53 2.83
N GLY A 28 6.59 -8.84 3.40
CA GLY A 28 5.18 -9.15 3.26
C GLY A 28 4.27 -7.94 3.39
N CYS A 29 3.00 -8.15 3.09
CA CYS A 29 1.94 -7.14 3.15
C CYS A 29 1.64 -6.70 4.59
N LEU A 30 1.51 -7.64 5.51
CA LEU A 30 1.26 -7.42 6.94
C LEU A 30 2.34 -8.12 7.79
N GLU A 31 2.76 -7.49 8.88
CA GLU A 31 3.71 -8.08 9.82
C GLU A 31 3.18 -9.36 10.47
N SER A 32 1.86 -9.45 10.65
CA SER A 32 1.16 -10.64 11.18
C SER A 32 1.19 -11.85 10.23
N GLY A 33 1.59 -11.66 8.97
CA GLY A 33 1.71 -12.74 8.00
C GLY A 33 0.40 -13.14 7.32
N ASP A 34 -0.72 -12.47 7.62
CA ASP A 34 -2.07 -12.82 7.16
C ASP A 34 -2.65 -11.84 6.12
N GLY A 35 -1.79 -11.05 5.47
CA GLY A 35 -2.16 -10.23 4.34
C GLY A 35 -2.34 -11.07 3.07
N TYR A 36 -3.16 -10.65 2.15
CA TYR A 36 -3.36 -11.33 0.87
C TYR A 36 -4.12 -10.47 -0.14
N LEU A 37 -4.05 -10.87 -1.42
CA LEU A 37 -4.97 -10.45 -2.48
C LEU A 37 -5.40 -11.67 -3.28
N ARG A 38 -6.71 -11.87 -3.42
CA ARG A 38 -7.33 -12.81 -4.34
C ARG A 38 -8.25 -12.09 -5.30
N ALA A 39 -8.19 -12.42 -6.58
CA ALA A 39 -9.06 -11.83 -7.59
C ALA A 39 -9.19 -12.73 -8.81
N ASN A 40 -10.33 -12.67 -9.49
CA ASN A 40 -10.55 -13.33 -10.77
C ASN A 40 -10.68 -12.26 -11.87
N LEU A 41 -9.79 -12.34 -12.85
CA LEU A 41 -9.73 -11.45 -13.98
C LEU A 41 -10.12 -12.16 -15.26
N GLY A 42 -10.85 -11.46 -16.13
CA GLY A 42 -11.17 -11.92 -17.47
C GLY A 42 -11.08 -10.79 -18.50
N GLY A 43 -10.91 -11.14 -19.77
CA GLY A 43 -10.77 -10.18 -20.87
C GLY A 43 -9.33 -10.02 -21.33
N ALA A 44 -8.83 -8.78 -21.45
CA ALA A 44 -7.48 -8.51 -21.91
C ALA A 44 -6.37 -9.05 -20.98
N ILE A 45 -6.73 -9.37 -19.74
CA ILE A 45 -5.95 -10.16 -18.80
C ILE A 45 -6.87 -11.25 -18.30
N ASP A 46 -6.51 -12.51 -18.53
CA ASP A 46 -7.21 -13.69 -18.01
C ASP A 46 -6.31 -14.35 -16.97
N ALA A 47 -6.68 -14.23 -15.69
CA ALA A 47 -5.86 -14.72 -14.60
C ALA A 47 -6.67 -14.89 -13.31
N THR A 48 -6.34 -15.93 -12.55
CA THR A 48 -6.72 -16.07 -11.15
C THR A 48 -5.56 -15.63 -10.29
N ILE A 49 -5.79 -14.62 -9.48
CA ILE A 49 -4.82 -14.05 -8.54
C ILE A 49 -5.03 -14.71 -7.19
N ASP A 50 -3.95 -15.25 -6.63
CA ASP A 50 -3.87 -15.71 -5.23
C ASP A 50 -2.48 -15.34 -4.72
N TRP A 51 -2.38 -14.15 -4.15
CA TRP A 51 -1.14 -13.59 -3.63
C TRP A 51 -1.16 -13.67 -2.11
N PRO A 52 -0.36 -14.57 -1.51
CA PRO A 52 -0.23 -14.65 -0.06
C PRO A 52 0.58 -13.47 0.48
N ASN A 53 0.56 -13.29 1.79
CA ASN A 53 1.30 -12.23 2.50
C ASN A 53 2.77 -12.15 2.09
N SER A 54 3.45 -13.27 2.08
CA SER A 54 4.85 -13.36 1.64
C SER A 54 4.96 -13.11 0.13
N GLY A 55 5.86 -12.21 -0.26
CA GLY A 55 6.02 -11.84 -1.66
C GLY A 55 4.93 -10.90 -2.20
N THR A 56 4.07 -10.35 -1.35
CA THR A 56 3.12 -9.30 -1.69
C THR A 56 3.44 -8.04 -0.90
N ARG A 57 3.61 -6.92 -1.60
CA ARG A 57 3.64 -5.60 -0.98
C ARG A 57 2.23 -5.04 -0.99
N CYS A 58 1.76 -4.54 0.15
CA CYS A 58 0.55 -3.73 0.20
C CYS A 58 0.81 -2.43 0.93
N GLN A 59 0.07 -1.41 0.56
CA GLN A 59 0.10 -0.09 1.17
C GLN A 59 -1.27 0.53 1.06
N GLY A 60 -1.73 1.18 2.12
CA GLY A 60 -2.97 1.92 2.12
C GLY A 60 -2.86 3.21 2.91
N GLU A 61 -3.64 4.19 2.48
CA GLU A 61 -3.69 5.53 3.02
C GLU A 61 -5.13 6.07 2.98
N PRO A 62 -5.49 7.05 3.81
CA PRO A 62 -6.76 7.76 3.66
C PRO A 62 -6.78 8.51 2.33
N LYS A 63 -8.00 8.82 1.89
CA LYS A 63 -8.30 9.58 0.70
C LYS A 63 -9.33 10.64 1.04
N ASP A 64 -9.08 11.90 0.65
CA ASP A 64 -9.90 13.04 1.05
C ASP A 64 -11.11 13.25 0.13
N GLU A 65 -10.94 13.07 -1.18
CA GLU A 65 -11.98 13.38 -2.18
C GLU A 65 -12.18 12.22 -3.19
N PRO A 66 -13.37 11.60 -3.16
CA PRO A 66 -14.33 11.53 -2.06
C PRO A 66 -13.71 10.80 -0.86
N PRO A 67 -14.15 11.11 0.39
CA PRO A 67 -13.57 10.49 1.58
C PRO A 67 -13.60 8.97 1.53
N GLY A 68 -12.50 8.34 1.94
CA GLY A 68 -12.36 6.88 1.87
C GLY A 68 -10.94 6.43 2.13
N VAL A 69 -10.57 5.30 1.54
CA VAL A 69 -9.22 4.74 1.59
C VAL A 69 -8.75 4.32 0.21
N ARG A 70 -7.44 4.40 0.01
CA ARG A 70 -6.76 3.83 -1.16
C ARG A 70 -5.85 2.71 -0.69
N LEU A 71 -5.96 1.53 -1.28
CA LEU A 71 -5.05 0.41 -1.04
C LEU A 71 -4.42 -0.03 -2.36
N SER A 72 -3.16 -0.35 -2.31
CA SER A 72 -2.42 -0.93 -3.43
C SER A 72 -1.84 -2.29 -3.06
N PHE A 73 -1.79 -3.21 -4.04
CA PHE A 73 -1.20 -4.53 -3.90
C PHE A 73 -0.32 -4.82 -5.11
N GLN A 74 0.90 -5.24 -4.86
CA GLN A 74 1.88 -5.62 -5.87
C GLN A 74 2.58 -6.90 -5.46
N ARG A 75 2.73 -7.83 -6.40
CA ARG A 75 3.55 -9.01 -6.16
C ARG A 75 5.03 -8.67 -6.28
N LEU A 76 5.83 -9.12 -5.33
CA LEU A 76 7.29 -9.00 -5.35
C LEU A 76 7.91 -10.29 -5.93
N GLY A 77 8.99 -10.15 -6.68
CA GLY A 77 9.76 -11.31 -7.15
C GLY A 77 9.34 -11.87 -8.51
N GLY A 78 8.53 -11.15 -9.26
CA GLY A 78 8.19 -11.49 -10.63
C GLY A 78 7.08 -12.53 -10.76
N GLY A 79 6.65 -12.73 -11.96
CA GLY A 79 5.54 -13.55 -12.40
C GLY A 79 4.84 -12.80 -13.53
N ALA A 80 4.58 -13.45 -14.65
CA ALA A 80 3.82 -12.83 -15.74
C ALA A 80 2.33 -13.14 -15.57
N PRO A 81 1.46 -12.10 -15.65
CA PRO A 81 1.78 -10.68 -15.75
C PRO A 81 2.14 -10.06 -14.38
N ASP A 82 3.13 -9.14 -14.37
CA ASP A 82 3.43 -8.33 -13.17
C ASP A 82 2.38 -7.23 -13.04
N LEU A 83 1.53 -7.35 -12.03
CA LEU A 83 0.36 -6.49 -11.85
C LEU A 83 0.48 -5.67 -10.57
N LEU A 84 -0.03 -4.44 -10.64
CA LEU A 84 -0.34 -3.59 -9.51
C LEU A 84 -1.85 -3.32 -9.50
N PHE A 85 -2.49 -3.66 -8.40
CA PHE A 85 -3.90 -3.32 -8.14
C PHE A 85 -3.98 -2.10 -7.25
N VAL A 86 -4.88 -1.18 -7.56
CA VAL A 86 -5.19 -0.02 -6.73
C VAL A 86 -6.70 0.05 -6.53
N PHE A 87 -7.13 -0.05 -5.28
CA PHE A 87 -8.53 0.03 -4.86
C PHE A 87 -8.77 1.37 -4.16
N GLY A 88 -9.53 2.26 -4.77
CA GLY A 88 -10.03 3.48 -4.14
C GLY A 88 -11.45 3.24 -3.62
N ILE A 89 -11.62 3.02 -2.32
CA ILE A 89 -12.91 2.67 -1.70
C ILE A 89 -13.49 3.90 -1.05
N THR A 90 -14.69 4.30 -1.46
CA THR A 90 -15.38 5.49 -0.95
C THR A 90 -16.15 5.19 0.33
N GLY A 91 -16.42 6.23 1.14
CA GLY A 91 -17.26 6.13 2.34
C GLY A 91 -16.64 5.38 3.53
N VAL A 92 -15.37 4.98 3.43
CA VAL A 92 -14.66 4.30 4.53
C VAL A 92 -14.13 5.34 5.50
N ARG A 93 -14.38 5.12 6.79
CA ARG A 93 -13.87 5.95 7.90
C ARG A 93 -12.99 5.11 8.81
N GLU A 94 -11.98 5.75 9.40
CA GLU A 94 -11.05 5.09 10.31
C GLU A 94 -11.76 4.25 11.37
N GLY A 95 -11.31 2.99 11.52
CA GLY A 95 -11.80 2.05 12.52
C GLY A 95 -13.26 1.61 12.35
N ARG A 96 -13.95 2.01 11.28
CA ARG A 96 -15.36 1.67 11.05
C ARG A 96 -15.51 0.62 9.95
N PRO A 97 -16.39 -0.36 10.14
CA PRO A 97 -16.77 -1.25 9.05
C PRO A 97 -17.57 -0.51 7.98
N ALA A 98 -17.53 -1.00 6.74
CA ALA A 98 -18.33 -0.49 5.64
C ALA A 98 -18.99 -1.65 4.87
N ARG A 99 -20.12 -1.36 4.21
CA ARG A 99 -20.86 -2.32 3.36
C ARG A 99 -21.45 -1.61 2.16
N ALA A 100 -21.57 -2.36 1.07
CA ALA A 100 -22.18 -1.89 -0.18
C ALA A 100 -21.62 -0.54 -0.65
N THR A 101 -20.30 -0.37 -0.58
CA THR A 101 -19.62 0.87 -0.92
C THR A 101 -18.90 0.76 -2.26
N GLY A 102 -18.86 1.86 -2.98
CA GLY A 102 -18.28 1.94 -4.32
C GLY A 102 -16.76 1.84 -4.32
N VAL A 103 -16.23 1.28 -5.41
CA VAL A 103 -14.79 1.10 -5.60
C VAL A 103 -14.36 1.60 -6.96
N ASN A 104 -13.41 2.53 -6.96
CA ASN A 104 -12.63 2.85 -8.15
C ASN A 104 -11.43 1.90 -8.21
N LEU A 105 -11.45 0.98 -9.17
CA LEU A 105 -10.40 -0.01 -9.36
C LEU A 105 -9.49 0.35 -10.53
N THR A 106 -8.19 0.28 -10.29
CA THR A 106 -7.17 0.39 -11.33
C THR A 106 -6.27 -0.86 -11.32
N VAL A 107 -6.03 -1.42 -12.50
CA VAL A 107 -5.09 -2.52 -12.73
C VAL A 107 -4.00 -2.03 -13.66
N ILE A 108 -2.75 -2.10 -13.23
CA ILE A 108 -1.58 -1.63 -13.98
C ILE A 108 -0.71 -2.84 -14.29
N VAL A 109 -0.38 -3.05 -15.57
CA VAL A 109 0.61 -4.04 -16.00
C VAL A 109 1.98 -3.39 -15.92
N GLN A 110 2.76 -3.77 -14.93
CA GLN A 110 4.07 -3.20 -14.65
C GLN A 110 5.04 -3.39 -15.83
N GLY A 111 5.92 -2.42 -16.02
CA GLY A 111 6.87 -2.45 -17.14
C GLY A 111 6.24 -2.21 -18.52
N THR A 112 4.95 -1.88 -18.57
CA THR A 112 4.23 -1.56 -19.81
C THR A 112 3.43 -0.26 -19.67
N ASN A 113 2.82 0.21 -20.78
CA ASN A 113 1.89 1.34 -20.75
C ASN A 113 0.42 0.92 -20.58
N ARG A 114 0.17 -0.34 -20.16
CA ARG A 114 -1.20 -0.87 -20.05
C ARG A 114 -1.75 -0.58 -18.65
N ILE A 115 -2.74 0.31 -18.61
CA ILE A 115 -3.45 0.71 -17.40
C ILE A 115 -4.94 0.57 -17.68
N TYR A 116 -5.64 -0.14 -16.80
CA TYR A 116 -7.09 -0.34 -16.87
C TYR A 116 -7.74 0.29 -15.65
N GLY A 117 -8.78 1.10 -15.86
CA GLY A 117 -9.47 1.79 -14.79
C GLY A 117 -10.98 1.74 -14.93
N THR A 118 -11.70 1.70 -13.83
CA THR A 118 -13.17 1.80 -13.81
C THR A 118 -13.64 3.25 -13.99
N LEU A 119 -12.74 4.23 -13.87
CA LEU A 119 -13.01 5.67 -14.02
C LEU A 119 -14.16 6.16 -13.14
N GLY A 120 -14.22 5.66 -11.93
CA GLY A 120 -15.27 5.97 -10.95
C GLY A 120 -15.57 4.77 -10.05
N ASP A 121 -16.42 4.96 -9.09
CA ASP A 121 -16.72 4.00 -8.04
C ASP A 121 -18.04 3.23 -8.23
N SER A 122 -18.73 3.44 -9.34
CA SER A 122 -20.05 2.83 -9.61
C SER A 122 -19.99 1.46 -10.29
N ARG A 123 -18.81 1.03 -10.78
CA ARG A 123 -18.64 -0.22 -11.53
C ARG A 123 -18.26 -1.41 -10.66
N CYS A 124 -17.68 -1.13 -9.50
CA CYS A 124 -17.30 -2.14 -8.53
C CYS A 124 -17.87 -1.79 -7.17
N THR A 125 -18.15 -2.82 -6.38
CA THR A 125 -18.72 -2.69 -5.04
C THR A 125 -17.95 -3.55 -4.06
N VAL A 126 -17.67 -3.01 -2.88
CA VAL A 126 -17.26 -3.77 -1.70
C VAL A 126 -18.52 -4.20 -0.95
N ASP A 127 -18.76 -5.50 -0.85
CA ASP A 127 -19.89 -6.05 -0.09
C ASP A 127 -19.70 -5.87 1.41
N SER A 128 -18.48 -6.07 1.87
CA SER A 128 -18.11 -5.93 3.27
C SER A 128 -16.66 -5.49 3.41
N LEU A 129 -16.44 -4.57 4.34
CA LEU A 129 -15.12 -4.12 4.75
C LEU A 129 -15.06 -4.08 6.28
N ALA A 130 -14.04 -4.69 6.85
CA ALA A 130 -13.73 -4.66 8.26
C ALA A 130 -12.35 -4.05 8.50
N GLN A 131 -12.20 -3.33 9.60
CA GLN A 131 -10.93 -2.77 10.03
C GLN A 131 -10.60 -3.27 11.44
N ARG A 132 -9.37 -3.72 11.66
CA ARG A 132 -8.86 -4.12 12.95
C ARG A 132 -7.58 -3.32 13.25
N PRO A 133 -7.50 -2.64 14.41
CA PRO A 133 -6.31 -1.87 14.76
C PRO A 133 -5.10 -2.79 14.88
N LEU A 134 -3.95 -2.30 14.43
CA LEU A 134 -2.65 -2.93 14.57
C LEU A 134 -1.88 -2.29 15.74
N LYS A 135 -0.68 -2.79 16.03
CA LYS A 135 0.17 -2.26 17.12
C LYS A 135 0.61 -0.82 16.87
N ALA A 136 0.92 -0.48 15.61
CA ALA A 136 1.30 0.87 15.24
C ALA A 136 0.05 1.77 15.27
N ARG A 137 0.18 2.93 15.92
CA ARG A 137 -0.90 3.91 16.02
C ARG A 137 -1.41 4.29 14.63
N GLY A 138 -2.72 4.49 14.48
CA GLY A 138 -3.35 4.84 13.22
C GLY A 138 -3.28 3.78 12.12
N SER A 139 -2.68 2.63 12.41
CA SER A 139 -2.55 1.54 11.45
C SER A 139 -3.61 0.48 11.66
N TYR A 140 -4.21 0.04 10.57
CA TYR A 140 -5.29 -0.95 10.56
C TYR A 140 -5.02 -2.04 9.54
N ARG A 141 -5.33 -3.28 9.93
CA ARG A 141 -5.58 -4.36 8.98
C ARG A 141 -6.97 -4.15 8.40
N VAL A 142 -7.04 -3.93 7.12
CA VAL A 142 -8.29 -3.76 6.38
C VAL A 142 -8.55 -5.02 5.56
N GLU A 143 -9.69 -5.64 5.79
CA GLU A 143 -10.16 -6.81 5.06
C GLU A 143 -11.42 -6.45 4.31
N ALA A 144 -11.46 -6.74 3.01
CA ALA A 144 -12.60 -6.44 2.17
C ALA A 144 -12.81 -7.54 1.12
N ARG A 145 -14.07 -7.70 0.71
CA ARG A 145 -14.48 -8.51 -0.42
C ARG A 145 -15.50 -7.78 -1.26
N GLY A 146 -15.46 -8.04 -2.56
CA GLY A 146 -16.34 -7.37 -3.48
C GLY A 146 -16.27 -7.93 -4.91
N PHE A 147 -16.90 -7.22 -5.83
CA PHE A 147 -16.99 -7.61 -7.23
C PHE A 147 -17.15 -6.38 -8.12
N CYS A 148 -16.89 -6.56 -9.42
CA CYS A 148 -17.20 -5.55 -10.43
C CYS A 148 -18.29 -6.08 -11.36
N THR A 149 -19.27 -5.24 -11.68
CA THR A 149 -20.35 -5.52 -12.63
C THR A 149 -20.00 -5.09 -14.04
N GLN A 150 -19.01 -4.23 -14.19
CA GLN A 150 -18.54 -3.71 -15.48
C GLN A 150 -17.00 -3.74 -15.52
N PRO A 151 -16.42 -3.89 -16.72
CA PRO A 151 -14.97 -3.93 -16.86
C PRO A 151 -14.28 -2.59 -16.59
N ALA A 152 -13.04 -2.67 -16.16
CA ALA A 152 -12.07 -1.59 -16.22
C ALA A 152 -11.56 -1.46 -17.66
N HIS A 153 -11.68 -0.27 -18.25
CA HIS A 153 -11.23 -0.01 -19.62
C HIS A 153 -9.80 0.47 -19.64
N ALA A 154 -9.09 0.13 -20.71
CA ALA A 154 -7.75 0.65 -20.93
C ALA A 154 -7.79 2.18 -21.06
N VAL A 155 -6.82 2.86 -20.40
CA VAL A 155 -6.65 4.31 -20.53
C VAL A 155 -6.24 4.68 -21.98
N ARG A 156 -5.59 3.73 -22.66
CA ARG A 156 -5.22 3.85 -24.08
C ARG A 156 -5.59 2.57 -24.82
N GLY A 157 -6.32 2.70 -25.92
CA GLY A 157 -6.83 1.57 -26.71
C GLY A 157 -8.26 1.17 -26.33
N ASN A 158 -8.70 0.01 -26.78
CA ASN A 158 -10.08 -0.48 -26.63
C ASN A 158 -10.19 -1.72 -25.73
N ASP A 159 -9.07 -2.13 -25.15
CA ASP A 159 -9.03 -3.32 -24.30
C ASP A 159 -9.75 -3.07 -22.96
N ALA A 160 -10.24 -4.13 -22.36
CA ALA A 160 -10.89 -4.08 -21.06
C ALA A 160 -10.59 -5.33 -20.24
N VAL A 161 -10.57 -5.16 -18.92
CA VAL A 161 -10.37 -6.22 -17.92
C VAL A 161 -11.53 -6.20 -16.94
N LEU A 162 -12.24 -7.31 -16.79
CA LEU A 162 -13.24 -7.49 -15.76
C LEU A 162 -12.59 -8.16 -14.55
N VAL A 163 -12.62 -7.49 -13.39
CA VAL A 163 -12.30 -8.11 -12.10
C VAL A 163 -13.62 -8.60 -11.50
N SER A 164 -14.02 -9.83 -11.83
CA SER A 164 -15.34 -10.34 -11.47
C SER A 164 -15.53 -10.49 -9.97
N THR A 165 -14.48 -10.85 -9.25
CA THR A 165 -14.46 -10.90 -7.78
C THR A 165 -13.09 -10.47 -7.25
N PHE A 166 -13.07 -9.90 -6.06
CA PHE A 166 -11.85 -9.64 -5.33
C PHE A 166 -12.06 -9.80 -3.82
N GLU A 167 -11.01 -10.21 -3.15
CA GLU A 167 -10.93 -10.31 -1.70
C GLU A 167 -9.50 -10.01 -1.27
N PHE A 168 -9.32 -9.21 -0.22
CA PHE A 168 -8.00 -8.87 0.26
C PHE A 168 -7.96 -8.59 1.77
N ALA A 169 -6.75 -8.73 2.33
CA ALA A 169 -6.35 -8.17 3.61
C ALA A 169 -5.07 -7.38 3.44
N GLY A 170 -5.09 -6.11 3.79
CA GLY A 170 -3.98 -5.18 3.61
C GLY A 170 -3.84 -4.17 4.73
N LEU A 171 -2.78 -3.37 4.65
CA LEU A 171 -2.45 -2.31 5.60
C LEU A 171 -3.04 -0.98 5.14
N VAL A 172 -3.68 -0.25 6.05
CA VAL A 172 -3.99 1.18 5.91
C VAL A 172 -3.43 1.93 7.11
N THR A 173 -2.75 3.05 6.85
CA THR A 173 -2.24 3.94 7.90
C THR A 173 -2.87 5.32 7.74
N TYR A 174 -3.57 5.78 8.79
CA TYR A 174 -4.29 7.05 8.81
C TYR A 174 -3.43 8.22 9.35
N ASP A 175 -2.42 7.97 10.16
CA ASP A 175 -1.68 8.99 10.92
C ASP A 175 -0.56 9.73 10.14
N ALA A 176 -0.59 9.81 8.82
CA ALA A 176 0.51 10.43 8.07
C ALA A 176 0.47 11.98 7.99
N GLN A 177 -0.56 12.68 8.52
CA GLN A 177 -0.77 14.10 8.23
C GLN A 177 -0.85 15.09 9.40
N ASP A 178 -0.84 14.67 10.68
CA ASP A 178 -1.05 15.62 11.80
C ASP A 178 0.18 15.95 12.67
N SER A 179 1.40 15.59 12.25
CA SER A 179 2.60 15.85 13.07
C SER A 179 3.22 17.24 12.90
N ASP A 180 2.76 18.10 11.99
CA ASP A 180 3.36 19.41 11.73
C ASP A 180 2.51 20.64 12.07
N ALA A 181 1.36 20.48 12.72
CA ALA A 181 0.61 21.62 13.26
C ALA A 181 1.11 21.95 14.68
N ALA A 182 2.33 22.49 14.78
CA ALA A 182 2.76 23.18 16.00
C ALA A 182 1.85 24.41 16.21
N PRO A 183 1.28 24.63 17.42
CA PRO A 183 0.49 25.81 17.66
C PRO A 183 1.39 27.05 17.57
N MET A 184 1.10 27.91 16.59
CA MET A 184 1.68 29.26 16.55
C MET A 184 1.18 30.02 17.77
N THR A 185 2.00 30.09 18.80
CA THR A 185 1.78 30.95 19.95
C THR A 185 2.00 32.39 19.48
N SER A 186 0.92 33.11 19.24
CA SER A 186 0.96 34.55 19.06
C SER A 186 1.25 35.21 20.41
N ARG A 187 2.35 35.98 20.46
CA ARG A 187 2.61 37.00 21.47
C ARG A 187 2.24 38.36 20.93
#